data_e9b4468a0725397a71b87b8c112b9c42
#
_entry.id   e9b4468a0725397a71b87b8c112b9c42
#
_cell.length_a   1.000
_cell.length_b   1.000
_cell.length_c   1.000
_cell.angle_alpha   90.00
_cell.angle_beta   90.00
_cell.angle_gamma   90.00
#
_symmetry.space_group_name_H-M   'P 1'
#
loop_
_entity.id
_entity.type
_entity.pdbx_description
1 polymer ?
#
loop_
_entity_poly.entity_id
_entity_poly.type
_entity_poly.pdbx_seq_one_letter_code
_entity_poly.pdbx_strand_id
1 'polypeptide(L)'
;MAVYRRGFQRYRGLIKGRWARFMVLPHFAWHRMFQQRLVVLLIVVALIWPFLCGVFIYLSNNLELLKGLSGEFKRFIQVNGSFFLIFMNVQAVFAIFLAALIGPGLIAPDLANNALPLYFSRPLVRTEYALARLTTLFGMLSFITWVPGLLLFAMQVGMAGGSWFRENWGMSLAIFAGFAIWILLLSLVALASSAYARVRMVAGGIVLGFFFILNGASLMINGVFRATWGSALSPTWATRRIWYAMLGVDPPSGPGVSQCLFALLVIMLLLVLVLERKLRPVEIIK
;
A
#
# COMPACT_ATOMS: atom_id res chain seq x y z
N MET A 1 -35.87 40.80 -14.28
CA MET A 1 -34.96 39.66 -14.17
C MET A 1 -34.39 39.35 -15.54
N ALA A 2 -33.08 39.54 -15.74
CA ALA A 2 -32.43 39.23 -17.02
C ALA A 2 -32.20 37.72 -17.10
N VAL A 3 -32.99 37.03 -17.92
CA VAL A 3 -32.75 35.61 -18.24
C VAL A 3 -31.61 35.57 -19.25
N TYR A 4 -30.39 35.29 -18.77
CA TYR A 4 -29.25 35.01 -19.64
C TYR A 4 -29.53 33.71 -20.42
N ARG A 5 -29.79 33.81 -21.71
CA ARG A 5 -29.79 32.66 -22.63
C ARG A 5 -28.36 32.08 -22.64
N ARG A 6 -28.10 31.07 -21.83
CA ARG A 6 -26.89 30.26 -21.97
C ARG A 6 -27.02 29.42 -23.24
N GLY A 7 -26.55 29.99 -24.36
CA GLY A 7 -26.44 29.23 -25.61
C GLY A 7 -25.45 28.08 -25.40
N PHE A 8 -25.89 26.86 -25.63
CA PHE A 8 -24.98 25.70 -25.68
C PHE A 8 -24.04 25.90 -26.87
N GLN A 9 -22.76 26.19 -26.58
CA GLN A 9 -21.70 26.18 -27.57
C GLN A 9 -21.04 24.81 -27.60
N ARG A 10 -20.89 24.28 -28.82
CA ARG A 10 -20.18 23.00 -29.02
C ARG A 10 -18.73 23.16 -28.55
N TYR A 11 -18.27 22.25 -27.67
CA TYR A 11 -16.87 22.23 -27.23
C TYR A 11 -15.96 22.06 -28.44
N ARG A 12 -15.05 23.01 -28.69
CA ARG A 12 -14.08 23.00 -29.78
C ARG A 12 -12.64 22.65 -29.29
N GLY A 13 -12.44 22.30 -28.02
CA GLY A 13 -11.15 21.95 -27.45
C GLY A 13 -10.71 20.54 -27.84
N LEU A 14 -9.42 20.26 -27.68
CA LEU A 14 -8.86 18.96 -27.90
C LEU A 14 -9.44 17.93 -26.91
N ILE A 15 -10.02 16.87 -27.44
CA ILE A 15 -10.53 15.76 -26.63
C ILE A 15 -9.32 14.92 -26.20
N LYS A 16 -8.97 14.96 -24.92
CA LYS A 16 -7.88 14.14 -24.35
C LYS A 16 -8.18 12.66 -24.49
N GLY A 17 -7.14 11.87 -24.82
CA GLY A 17 -7.23 10.40 -24.92
C GLY A 17 -7.71 9.75 -23.60
N ARG A 18 -8.14 8.49 -23.68
CA ARG A 18 -8.70 7.72 -22.54
C ARG A 18 -7.78 7.69 -21.33
N TRP A 19 -6.49 7.46 -21.54
CA TRP A 19 -5.47 7.43 -20.48
C TRP A 19 -5.30 8.79 -19.78
N ALA A 20 -5.29 9.87 -20.54
CA ALA A 20 -5.18 11.21 -19.95
C ALA A 20 -6.41 11.55 -19.08
N ARG A 21 -7.61 11.12 -19.48
CA ARG A 21 -8.85 11.29 -18.69
C ARG A 21 -8.82 10.47 -17.41
N PHE A 22 -8.32 9.24 -17.48
CA PHE A 22 -8.14 8.37 -16.31
C PHE A 22 -7.18 8.98 -15.28
N MET A 23 -6.02 9.52 -15.71
CA MET A 23 -5.01 10.11 -14.84
C MET A 23 -5.40 11.44 -14.18
N VAL A 24 -6.47 12.08 -14.64
CA VAL A 24 -6.98 13.31 -14.01
C VAL A 24 -7.38 13.06 -12.54
N LEU A 25 -8.10 11.98 -12.26
CA LEU A 25 -8.56 11.68 -10.89
C LEU A 25 -7.41 11.44 -9.91
N PRO A 26 -6.41 10.58 -10.19
CA PRO A 26 -5.24 10.42 -9.34
C PRO A 26 -4.45 11.72 -9.15
N HIS A 27 -4.21 12.49 -10.21
CA HIS A 27 -3.42 13.71 -10.15
C HIS A 27 -4.04 14.76 -9.20
N PHE A 28 -5.33 15.04 -9.34
CA PHE A 28 -6.02 15.97 -8.43
C PHE A 28 -6.10 15.44 -6.99
N ALA A 29 -6.27 14.13 -6.83
CA ALA A 29 -6.29 13.52 -5.50
C ALA A 29 -4.95 13.68 -4.80
N TRP A 30 -3.83 13.39 -5.48
CA TRP A 30 -2.47 13.56 -4.94
C TRP A 30 -2.20 15.01 -4.53
N HIS A 31 -2.52 15.97 -5.40
CA HIS A 31 -2.35 17.39 -5.07
C HIS A 31 -3.11 17.77 -3.79
N ARG A 32 -4.35 17.34 -3.65
CA ARG A 32 -5.17 17.57 -2.45
C ARG A 32 -4.60 16.88 -1.19
N MET A 33 -4.01 15.69 -1.34
CA MET A 33 -3.42 14.94 -0.24
C MET A 33 -2.17 15.63 0.32
N PHE A 34 -1.29 16.11 -0.55
CA PHE A 34 -0.10 16.85 -0.14
C PHE A 34 -0.41 18.22 0.51
N GLN A 35 -1.62 18.75 0.38
CA GLN A 35 -2.07 19.93 1.12
C GLN A 35 -2.51 19.61 2.57
N GLN A 36 -2.71 18.34 2.92
CA GLN A 36 -3.12 17.93 4.26
C GLN A 36 -1.89 17.78 5.16
N ARG A 37 -1.78 18.62 6.20
CA ARG A 37 -0.63 18.65 7.12
C ARG A 37 -0.33 17.29 7.76
N LEU A 38 -1.38 16.55 8.19
CA LEU A 38 -1.22 15.22 8.79
C LEU A 38 -0.66 14.18 7.82
N VAL A 39 -1.06 14.23 6.53
CA VAL A 39 -0.53 13.32 5.50
C VAL A 39 0.94 13.59 5.27
N VAL A 40 1.32 14.87 5.11
CA VAL A 40 2.72 15.27 4.90
C VAL A 40 3.57 14.89 6.12
N LEU A 41 3.10 15.18 7.33
CA LEU A 41 3.80 14.81 8.56
C LEU A 41 4.04 13.30 8.63
N LEU A 42 3.03 12.48 8.35
CA LEU A 42 3.17 11.02 8.37
C LEU A 42 4.14 10.52 7.30
N ILE A 43 4.15 11.12 6.10
CA ILE A 43 5.12 10.80 5.04
C ILE A 43 6.54 11.14 5.51
N VAL A 44 6.76 12.33 6.09
CA VAL A 44 8.08 12.74 6.59
C VAL A 44 8.56 11.77 7.67
N VAL A 45 7.72 11.43 8.64
CA VAL A 45 8.05 10.46 9.70
C VAL A 45 8.36 9.07 9.09
N ALA A 46 7.56 8.62 8.11
CA ALA A 46 7.80 7.35 7.42
C ALA A 46 9.12 7.33 6.64
N LEU A 47 9.59 8.47 6.12
CA LEU A 47 10.85 8.58 5.39
C LEU A 47 12.10 8.65 6.31
N ILE A 48 11.93 8.89 7.61
CA ILE A 48 13.04 8.83 8.57
C ILE A 48 13.62 7.41 8.60
N TRP A 49 12.77 6.37 8.57
CA TRP A 49 13.22 4.98 8.61
C TRP A 49 14.11 4.59 7.41
N PRO A 50 13.72 4.80 6.15
CA PRO A 50 14.61 4.61 5.00
C PRO A 50 15.92 5.40 5.11
N PHE A 51 15.87 6.63 5.63
CA PHE A 51 17.07 7.42 5.84
C PHE A 51 18.04 6.75 6.83
N LEU A 52 17.54 6.27 7.98
CA LEU A 52 18.34 5.52 8.94
C LEU A 52 18.91 4.22 8.34
N CYS A 53 18.11 3.51 7.53
CA CYS A 53 18.57 2.34 6.79
C CYS A 53 19.69 2.70 5.79
N GLY A 54 19.61 3.85 5.14
CA GLY A 54 20.68 4.37 4.27
C GLY A 54 21.97 4.64 5.02
N VAL A 55 21.89 5.29 6.19
CA VAL A 55 23.04 5.49 7.08
C VAL A 55 23.65 4.14 7.50
N PHE A 56 22.82 3.16 7.82
CA PHE A 56 23.29 1.81 8.15
C PHE A 56 24.02 1.15 6.98
N ILE A 57 23.52 1.25 5.75
CA ILE A 57 24.18 0.74 4.53
C ILE A 57 25.53 1.42 4.35
N TYR A 58 25.59 2.75 4.54
CA TYR A 58 26.85 3.50 4.44
C TYR A 58 27.88 3.01 5.46
N LEU A 59 27.49 2.87 6.72
CA LEU A 59 28.38 2.38 7.78
C LEU A 59 28.82 0.91 7.54
N SER A 60 27.93 0.07 7.06
CA SER A 60 28.21 -1.34 6.75
C SER A 60 29.29 -1.50 5.68
N ASN A 61 29.34 -0.62 4.69
CA ASN A 61 30.32 -0.67 3.61
C ASN A 61 31.62 0.10 3.93
N ASN A 62 31.63 0.96 4.96
CA ASN A 62 32.81 1.74 5.38
C ASN A 62 33.31 1.28 6.77
N LEU A 63 33.62 -0.02 6.90
CA LEU A 63 34.05 -0.63 8.16
C LEU A 63 35.34 -0.01 8.74
N GLU A 64 36.11 0.73 7.95
CA GLU A 64 37.27 1.47 8.46
C GLU A 64 36.90 2.56 9.48
N LEU A 65 35.71 3.13 9.38
CA LEU A 65 35.16 4.08 10.36
C LEU A 65 34.84 3.40 11.71
N LEU A 66 34.79 2.08 11.73
CA LEU A 66 34.40 1.24 12.87
C LEU A 66 35.60 0.46 13.43
N LYS A 67 36.84 0.98 13.31
CA LYS A 67 38.10 0.32 13.69
C LYS A 67 38.19 -0.12 15.17
N GLY A 68 37.22 0.24 16.02
CA GLY A 68 37.17 -0.15 17.44
C GLY A 68 36.18 -1.26 17.80
N LEU A 69 35.40 -1.79 16.85
CA LEU A 69 34.36 -2.77 17.13
C LEU A 69 34.85 -4.21 16.92
N SER A 70 34.47 -5.12 17.85
CA SER A 70 34.80 -6.55 17.80
C SER A 70 34.28 -7.23 16.53
N GLY A 71 34.99 -8.30 16.09
CA GLY A 71 34.63 -9.02 14.85
C GLY A 71 33.19 -9.60 14.85
N GLU A 72 32.59 -9.84 16.02
CA GLU A 72 31.21 -10.28 16.16
C GLU A 72 30.23 -9.18 15.74
N PHE A 73 30.51 -7.93 16.08
CA PHE A 73 29.68 -6.78 15.67
C PHE A 73 29.63 -6.61 14.15
N LYS A 74 30.73 -6.94 13.44
CA LYS A 74 30.79 -6.89 11.97
C LYS A 74 29.83 -7.88 11.29
N ARG A 75 29.50 -9.00 11.93
CA ARG A 75 28.55 -9.99 11.41
C ARG A 75 27.10 -9.51 11.49
N PHE A 76 26.76 -8.65 12.47
CA PHE A 76 25.44 -8.05 12.61
C PHE A 76 25.19 -6.90 11.64
N ILE A 77 26.27 -6.30 11.08
CA ILE A 77 26.20 -5.15 10.18
C ILE A 77 26.29 -5.60 8.71
N GLN A 78 25.58 -6.68 8.35
CA GLN A 78 25.53 -7.12 6.95
C GLN A 78 24.20 -6.75 6.30
N VAL A 79 24.28 -6.17 5.09
CA VAL A 79 23.09 -5.90 4.27
C VAL A 79 22.71 -7.15 3.49
N ASN A 80 21.71 -7.86 4.02
CA ASN A 80 21.21 -9.14 3.51
C ASN A 80 19.68 -9.14 3.45
N GLY A 81 19.07 -10.28 3.11
CA GLY A 81 17.61 -10.44 3.09
C GLY A 81 16.93 -10.08 4.40
N SER A 82 17.53 -10.36 5.55
CA SER A 82 16.99 -10.00 6.87
C SER A 82 16.93 -8.49 7.08
N PHE A 83 17.93 -7.73 6.61
CA PHE A 83 17.92 -6.27 6.65
C PHE A 83 16.73 -5.70 5.87
N PHE A 84 16.53 -6.15 4.62
CA PHE A 84 15.39 -5.71 3.82
C PHE A 84 14.05 -6.17 4.40
N LEU A 85 14.00 -7.35 5.02
CA LEU A 85 12.81 -7.82 5.72
C LEU A 85 12.43 -6.89 6.88
N ILE A 86 13.40 -6.47 7.70
CA ILE A 86 13.18 -5.52 8.80
C ILE A 86 12.70 -4.18 8.23
N PHE A 87 13.37 -3.67 7.19
CA PHE A 87 12.95 -2.47 6.48
C PHE A 87 11.49 -2.55 6.03
N MET A 88 11.11 -3.64 5.34
CA MET A 88 9.76 -3.85 4.83
C MET A 88 8.71 -3.93 5.95
N ASN A 89 9.03 -4.60 7.06
CA ASN A 89 8.13 -4.73 8.19
C ASN A 89 7.80 -3.37 8.83
N VAL A 90 8.81 -2.55 9.07
CA VAL A 90 8.59 -1.21 9.65
C VAL A 90 7.82 -0.32 8.69
N GLN A 91 8.19 -0.33 7.41
CA GLN A 91 7.53 0.49 6.40
C GLN A 91 6.08 0.06 6.14
N ALA A 92 5.77 -1.24 6.30
CA ALA A 92 4.41 -1.75 6.22
C ALA A 92 3.49 -1.15 7.28
N VAL A 93 3.99 -0.90 8.49
CA VAL A 93 3.21 -0.27 9.56
C VAL A 93 2.86 1.18 9.18
N PHE A 94 3.83 1.95 8.70
CA PHE A 94 3.56 3.31 8.21
C PHE A 94 2.56 3.32 7.05
N ALA A 95 2.63 2.32 6.18
CA ALA A 95 1.70 2.16 5.06
C ALA A 95 0.25 1.92 5.55
N ILE A 96 0.03 1.13 6.62
CA ILE A 96 -1.30 0.95 7.23
C ILE A 96 -1.86 2.30 7.71
N PHE A 97 -1.07 3.06 8.48
CA PHE A 97 -1.50 4.36 8.99
C PHE A 97 -1.79 5.35 7.87
N LEU A 98 -0.95 5.39 6.84
CA LEU A 98 -1.16 6.26 5.69
C LEU A 98 -2.42 5.86 4.91
N ALA A 99 -2.65 4.56 4.70
CA ALA A 99 -3.86 4.05 4.06
C ALA A 99 -5.12 4.37 4.86
N ALA A 100 -5.07 4.25 6.20
CA ALA A 100 -6.17 4.60 7.09
C ALA A 100 -6.48 6.11 7.11
N LEU A 101 -5.47 6.95 6.88
CA LEU A 101 -5.65 8.40 6.83
C LEU A 101 -6.17 8.90 5.47
N ILE A 102 -5.65 8.35 4.37
CA ILE A 102 -5.94 8.81 3.00
C ILE A 102 -7.16 8.09 2.42
N GLY A 103 -7.26 6.78 2.59
CA GLY A 103 -8.28 5.93 1.97
C GLY A 103 -9.72 6.41 2.19
N PRO A 104 -10.10 6.77 3.42
CA PRO A 104 -11.43 7.30 3.73
C PRO A 104 -11.83 8.55 2.94
N GLY A 105 -10.85 9.36 2.54
CA GLY A 105 -11.08 10.58 1.77
C GLY A 105 -11.35 10.37 0.29
N LEU A 106 -11.29 9.13 -0.22
CA LEU A 106 -11.37 8.87 -1.66
C LEU A 106 -12.78 8.58 -2.18
N ILE A 107 -13.57 7.78 -1.46
CA ILE A 107 -14.91 7.37 -1.90
C ILE A 107 -16.00 7.94 -0.98
N ALA A 108 -15.80 7.98 0.33
CA ALA A 108 -16.79 8.40 1.29
C ALA A 108 -17.37 9.81 1.01
N PRO A 109 -16.58 10.84 0.64
CA PRO A 109 -17.12 12.15 0.28
C PRO A 109 -17.96 12.12 -1.00
N ASP A 110 -17.57 11.31 -1.98
CA ASP A 110 -18.30 11.19 -3.25
C ASP A 110 -19.69 10.54 -3.03
N LEU A 111 -19.76 9.57 -2.13
CA LEU A 111 -21.02 8.94 -1.73
C LEU A 111 -21.87 9.87 -0.86
N ALA A 112 -21.28 10.56 0.11
CA ALA A 112 -22.00 11.47 0.99
C ALA A 112 -22.64 12.65 0.24
N ASN A 113 -21.97 13.15 -0.80
CA ASN A 113 -22.41 14.27 -1.62
C ASN A 113 -23.18 13.84 -2.88
N ASN A 114 -23.54 12.57 -3.02
CA ASN A 114 -24.20 12.03 -4.23
C ASN A 114 -23.47 12.40 -5.54
N ALA A 115 -22.14 12.44 -5.52
CA ALA A 115 -21.33 12.84 -6.67
C ALA A 115 -21.19 11.74 -7.73
N LEU A 116 -21.46 10.46 -7.39
CA LEU A 116 -21.34 9.34 -8.33
C LEU A 116 -22.17 9.49 -9.61
N PRO A 117 -23.45 9.94 -9.57
CA PRO A 117 -24.21 10.19 -10.80
C PRO A 117 -23.55 11.20 -11.72
N LEU A 118 -22.88 12.24 -11.17
CA LEU A 118 -22.15 13.25 -11.95
C LEU A 118 -20.90 12.67 -12.63
N TYR A 119 -20.22 11.72 -11.99
CA TYR A 119 -19.09 11.01 -12.62
C TYR A 119 -19.57 10.08 -13.74
N PHE A 120 -20.69 9.38 -13.54
CA PHE A 120 -21.21 8.42 -14.51
C PHE A 120 -22.04 9.06 -15.65
N SER A 121 -22.43 10.33 -15.54
CA SER A 121 -22.99 11.10 -16.66
C SER A 121 -21.92 11.47 -17.71
N ARG A 122 -20.65 11.34 -17.39
CA ARG A 122 -19.51 11.48 -18.29
C ARG A 122 -19.10 10.08 -18.80
N PRO A 123 -18.29 9.95 -19.88
CA PRO A 123 -17.84 8.65 -20.38
C PRO A 123 -16.77 8.02 -19.45
N LEU A 124 -17.11 7.85 -18.17
CA LEU A 124 -16.31 7.19 -17.15
C LEU A 124 -17.07 5.95 -16.67
N VAL A 125 -16.49 4.79 -16.89
CA VAL A 125 -17.08 3.52 -16.43
C VAL A 125 -16.77 3.32 -14.93
N ARG A 126 -17.61 2.59 -14.20
CA ARG A 126 -17.45 2.32 -12.75
C ARG A 126 -16.12 1.68 -12.42
N THR A 127 -15.69 0.73 -13.26
CA THR A 127 -14.38 0.08 -13.11
C THR A 127 -13.23 1.07 -13.27
N GLU A 128 -13.33 2.02 -14.17
CA GLU A 128 -12.34 3.09 -14.36
C GLU A 128 -12.27 4.02 -13.14
N TYR A 129 -13.43 4.35 -12.54
CA TYR A 129 -13.49 5.10 -11.29
C TYR A 129 -12.80 4.36 -10.14
N ALA A 130 -13.16 3.08 -9.92
CA ALA A 130 -12.55 2.26 -8.86
C ALA A 130 -11.05 2.09 -9.06
N LEU A 131 -10.61 1.81 -10.30
CA LEU A 131 -9.20 1.70 -10.65
C LEU A 131 -8.45 3.03 -10.47
N ALA A 132 -9.05 4.17 -10.81
CA ALA A 132 -8.42 5.47 -10.59
C ALA A 132 -8.20 5.75 -9.09
N ARG A 133 -9.18 5.37 -8.23
CA ARG A 133 -9.03 5.49 -6.77
C ARG A 133 -7.97 4.52 -6.23
N LEU A 134 -7.92 3.31 -6.75
CA LEU A 134 -6.89 2.32 -6.41
C LEU A 134 -5.50 2.81 -6.84
N THR A 135 -5.36 3.32 -8.07
CA THR A 135 -4.09 3.90 -8.57
C THR A 135 -3.65 5.09 -7.71
N THR A 136 -4.59 5.88 -7.21
CA THR A 136 -4.27 7.00 -6.29
C THR A 136 -3.61 6.51 -5.01
N LEU A 137 -4.21 5.50 -4.35
CA LEU A 137 -3.63 4.91 -3.14
C LEU A 137 -2.32 4.19 -3.43
N PHE A 138 -2.30 3.39 -4.51
CA PHE A 138 -1.11 2.66 -4.92
C PHE A 138 0.08 3.61 -5.10
N GLY A 139 -0.09 4.72 -5.80
CA GLY A 139 0.97 5.71 -6.02
C GLY A 139 1.47 6.36 -4.71
N MET A 140 0.54 6.76 -3.83
CA MET A 140 0.91 7.37 -2.54
C MET A 140 1.64 6.39 -1.62
N LEU A 141 1.17 5.15 -1.53
CA LEU A 141 1.81 4.13 -0.71
C LEU A 141 3.16 3.69 -1.31
N SER A 142 3.27 3.64 -2.63
CA SER A 142 4.53 3.36 -3.33
C SER A 142 5.63 4.34 -2.95
N PHE A 143 5.30 5.61 -2.79
CA PHE A 143 6.25 6.65 -2.47
C PHE A 143 6.97 6.42 -1.13
N ILE A 144 6.32 5.80 -0.15
CA ILE A 144 6.92 5.49 1.15
C ILE A 144 7.40 4.03 1.28
N THR A 145 7.09 3.13 0.36
CA THR A 145 7.38 1.70 0.50
C THR A 145 8.49 1.23 -0.46
N TRP A 146 8.11 0.68 -1.62
CA TRP A 146 9.07 0.07 -2.53
C TRP A 146 10.01 1.08 -3.20
N VAL A 147 9.60 2.35 -3.39
CA VAL A 147 10.49 3.37 -3.99
C VAL A 147 11.72 3.59 -3.12
N PRO A 148 11.61 3.94 -1.81
CA PRO A 148 12.78 4.03 -0.96
C PRO A 148 13.49 2.67 -0.78
N GLY A 149 12.76 1.54 -0.78
CA GLY A 149 13.36 0.21 -0.74
C GLY A 149 14.30 -0.07 -1.91
N LEU A 150 13.88 0.26 -3.14
CA LEU A 150 14.73 0.13 -4.32
C LEU A 150 15.89 1.14 -4.34
N LEU A 151 15.70 2.35 -3.79
CA LEU A 151 16.80 3.31 -3.61
C LEU A 151 17.86 2.78 -2.64
N LEU A 152 17.45 2.17 -1.53
CA LEU A 152 18.38 1.51 -0.59
C LEU A 152 19.12 0.33 -1.25
N PHE A 153 18.40 -0.46 -2.05
CA PHE A 153 19.01 -1.54 -2.82
C PHE A 153 20.05 -1.00 -3.82
N ALA A 154 19.70 0.06 -4.58
CA ALA A 154 20.60 0.70 -5.52
C ALA A 154 21.83 1.31 -4.82
N MET A 155 21.64 1.92 -3.63
CA MET A 155 22.73 2.41 -2.79
C MET A 155 23.69 1.28 -2.38
N GLN A 156 23.15 0.15 -1.95
CA GLN A 156 23.97 -1.02 -1.59
C GLN A 156 24.76 -1.55 -2.80
N VAL A 157 24.12 -1.65 -3.97
CA VAL A 157 24.80 -2.05 -5.22
C VAL A 157 25.95 -1.10 -5.57
N GLY A 158 25.72 0.21 -5.45
CA GLY A 158 26.73 1.22 -5.71
C GLY A 158 27.96 1.13 -4.81
N MET A 159 27.78 0.68 -3.56
CA MET A 159 28.86 0.56 -2.57
C MET A 159 29.53 -0.81 -2.57
N ALA A 160 28.77 -1.88 -2.71
CA ALA A 160 29.27 -3.27 -2.67
C ALA A 160 29.79 -3.80 -4.02
N GLY A 161 29.42 -3.13 -5.12
CA GLY A 161 29.86 -3.45 -6.47
C GLY A 161 29.01 -4.49 -7.22
N GLY A 162 29.38 -4.73 -8.49
CA GLY A 162 28.59 -5.56 -9.41
C GLY A 162 28.54 -7.05 -9.09
N SER A 163 29.49 -7.57 -8.33
CA SER A 163 29.46 -8.98 -7.84
C SER A 163 28.29 -9.18 -6.91
N TRP A 164 28.12 -8.30 -5.93
CA TRP A 164 27.00 -8.33 -5.01
C TRP A 164 25.65 -8.24 -5.71
N PHE A 165 25.55 -7.38 -6.74
CA PHE A 165 24.32 -7.26 -7.54
C PHE A 165 23.96 -8.59 -8.22
N ARG A 166 24.93 -9.28 -8.84
CA ARG A 166 24.67 -10.55 -9.54
C ARG A 166 24.15 -11.64 -8.59
N GLU A 167 24.63 -11.67 -7.35
CA GLU A 167 24.19 -12.64 -6.35
C GLU A 167 22.81 -12.27 -5.76
N ASN A 168 22.46 -10.97 -5.70
CA ASN A 168 21.33 -10.48 -4.93
C ASN A 168 20.25 -9.77 -5.77
N TRP A 169 20.31 -9.80 -7.10
CA TRP A 169 19.33 -9.11 -7.97
C TRP A 169 17.88 -9.48 -7.68
N GLY A 170 17.61 -10.73 -7.24
CA GLY A 170 16.29 -11.21 -6.86
C GLY A 170 15.68 -10.43 -5.68
N MET A 171 16.50 -9.82 -4.81
CA MET A 171 16.00 -8.99 -3.71
C MET A 171 15.27 -7.74 -4.19
N SER A 172 15.70 -7.14 -5.32
CA SER A 172 15.00 -5.98 -5.88
C SER A 172 13.58 -6.33 -6.33
N LEU A 173 13.41 -7.50 -6.97
CA LEU A 173 12.09 -8.02 -7.34
C LEU A 173 11.27 -8.38 -6.10
N ALA A 174 11.89 -8.96 -5.07
CA ALA A 174 11.25 -9.30 -3.81
C ALA A 174 10.71 -8.05 -3.09
N ILE A 175 11.48 -6.96 -3.05
CA ILE A 175 11.07 -5.68 -2.48
C ILE A 175 9.87 -5.12 -3.26
N PHE A 176 9.98 -5.04 -4.58
CA PHE A 176 8.91 -4.50 -5.42
C PHE A 176 7.63 -5.34 -5.33
N ALA A 177 7.70 -6.64 -5.62
CA ALA A 177 6.54 -7.52 -5.66
C ALA A 177 5.94 -7.72 -4.26
N GLY A 178 6.78 -7.84 -3.22
CA GLY A 178 6.33 -7.96 -1.84
C GLY A 178 5.54 -6.74 -1.39
N PHE A 179 6.01 -5.53 -1.67
CA PHE A 179 5.26 -4.32 -1.38
C PHE A 179 4.06 -4.13 -2.31
N ALA A 180 4.13 -4.54 -3.59
CA ALA A 180 2.99 -4.45 -4.49
C ALA A 180 1.79 -5.26 -3.98
N ILE A 181 2.03 -6.49 -3.49
CA ILE A 181 0.99 -7.32 -2.84
C ILE A 181 0.41 -6.58 -1.62
N TRP A 182 1.26 -6.05 -0.76
CA TRP A 182 0.87 -5.33 0.45
C TRP A 182 0.05 -4.07 0.16
N ILE A 183 0.52 -3.23 -0.77
CA ILE A 183 -0.16 -2.00 -1.18
C ILE A 183 -1.51 -2.31 -1.82
N LEU A 184 -1.59 -3.36 -2.65
CA LEU A 184 -2.85 -3.77 -3.26
C LEU A 184 -3.88 -4.17 -2.19
N LEU A 185 -3.48 -5.00 -1.21
CA LEU A 185 -4.32 -5.38 -0.09
C LEU A 185 -4.78 -4.15 0.70
N LEU A 186 -3.85 -3.27 1.11
CA LEU A 186 -4.17 -2.05 1.84
C LEU A 186 -5.14 -1.15 1.07
N SER A 187 -4.91 -0.99 -0.23
CA SER A 187 -5.75 -0.17 -1.09
C SER A 187 -7.17 -0.72 -1.19
N LEU A 188 -7.33 -2.04 -1.32
CA LEU A 188 -8.64 -2.68 -1.35
C LEU A 188 -9.37 -2.54 -0.01
N VAL A 189 -8.69 -2.76 1.12
CA VAL A 189 -9.28 -2.56 2.46
C VAL A 189 -9.72 -1.11 2.66
N ALA A 190 -8.86 -0.15 2.28
CA ALA A 190 -9.13 1.28 2.44
C ALA A 190 -10.29 1.76 1.53
N LEU A 191 -10.38 1.27 0.30
CA LEU A 191 -11.48 1.60 -0.61
C LEU A 191 -12.78 0.94 -0.17
N ALA A 192 -12.76 -0.33 0.26
CA ALA A 192 -13.92 -1.03 0.76
C ALA A 192 -14.48 -0.32 2.01
N SER A 193 -13.62 0.01 2.99
CA SER A 193 -14.04 0.76 4.19
C SER A 193 -14.60 2.15 3.85
N SER A 194 -13.98 2.87 2.91
CA SER A 194 -14.44 4.16 2.41
C SER A 194 -15.79 4.11 1.72
N ALA A 195 -16.11 2.99 1.06
CA ALA A 195 -17.41 2.80 0.39
C ALA A 195 -18.57 2.53 1.37
N TYR A 196 -18.28 1.97 2.55
CA TYR A 196 -19.31 1.65 3.54
C TYR A 196 -19.50 2.71 4.63
N ALA A 197 -18.46 3.45 4.97
CA ALA A 197 -18.54 4.48 6.01
C ALA A 197 -18.75 5.86 5.40
N ARG A 198 -19.79 6.56 5.87
CA ARG A 198 -20.07 7.96 5.47
C ARG A 198 -19.11 8.96 6.10
N VAL A 199 -18.54 8.62 7.27
CA VAL A 199 -17.66 9.48 8.05
C VAL A 199 -16.21 9.03 7.88
N ARG A 200 -15.31 9.96 7.56
CA ARG A 200 -13.88 9.66 7.32
C ARG A 200 -13.20 8.97 8.49
N MET A 201 -13.47 9.42 9.73
CA MET A 201 -12.86 8.81 10.93
C MET A 201 -13.28 7.35 11.10
N VAL A 202 -14.56 7.05 10.88
CA VAL A 202 -15.10 5.69 10.97
C VAL A 202 -14.44 4.78 9.91
N ALA A 203 -14.32 5.25 8.68
CA ALA A 203 -13.66 4.49 7.62
C ALA A 203 -12.18 4.21 7.95
N GLY A 204 -11.45 5.19 8.48
CA GLY A 204 -10.07 4.99 8.94
C GLY A 204 -9.98 3.99 10.09
N GLY A 205 -10.90 4.07 11.04
CA GLY A 205 -11.02 3.11 12.14
C GLY A 205 -11.30 1.68 11.64
N ILE A 206 -12.13 1.51 10.60
CA ILE A 206 -12.39 0.20 9.97
C ILE A 206 -11.11 -0.35 9.33
N VAL A 207 -10.29 0.48 8.66
CA VAL A 207 -9.01 0.03 8.11
C VAL A 207 -8.09 -0.53 9.20
N LEU A 208 -7.90 0.21 10.29
CA LEU A 208 -7.10 -0.26 11.42
C LEU A 208 -7.73 -1.49 12.08
N GLY A 209 -9.03 -1.44 12.35
CA GLY A 209 -9.79 -2.54 12.96
C GLY A 209 -9.70 -3.84 12.16
N PHE A 210 -9.69 -3.77 10.85
CA PHE A 210 -9.55 -4.94 9.97
C PHE A 210 -8.27 -5.73 10.29
N PHE A 211 -7.13 -5.04 10.39
CA PHE A 211 -5.86 -5.68 10.71
C PHE A 211 -5.81 -6.17 12.17
N PHE A 212 -6.30 -5.36 13.12
CA PHE A 212 -6.32 -5.75 14.54
C PHE A 212 -7.22 -6.94 14.79
N ILE A 213 -8.43 -6.95 14.24
CA ILE A 213 -9.40 -8.03 14.44
C ILE A 213 -8.91 -9.34 13.84
N LEU A 214 -8.38 -9.32 12.60
CA LEU A 214 -7.88 -10.53 11.96
C LEU A 214 -6.61 -11.07 12.62
N ASN A 215 -5.72 -10.17 13.10
CA ASN A 215 -4.57 -10.60 13.90
C ASN A 215 -5.01 -11.20 15.24
N GLY A 216 -5.95 -10.56 15.95
CA GLY A 216 -6.48 -11.07 17.20
C GLY A 216 -7.18 -12.43 17.02
N ALA A 217 -8.03 -12.57 16.00
CA ALA A 217 -8.68 -13.84 15.67
C ALA A 217 -7.67 -14.95 15.36
N SER A 218 -6.61 -14.63 14.61
CA SER A 218 -5.51 -15.55 14.31
C SER A 218 -4.83 -16.06 15.59
N LEU A 219 -4.53 -15.16 16.52
CA LEU A 219 -3.92 -15.51 17.81
C LEU A 219 -4.85 -16.37 18.67
N MET A 220 -6.14 -16.04 18.72
CA MET A 220 -7.14 -16.84 19.45
C MET A 220 -7.27 -18.24 18.88
N ILE A 221 -7.36 -18.38 17.56
CA ILE A 221 -7.45 -19.69 16.90
C ILE A 221 -6.21 -20.51 17.22
N ASN A 222 -5.02 -19.96 17.07
CA ASN A 222 -3.79 -20.67 17.36
C ASN A 222 -3.68 -21.08 18.84
N GLY A 223 -4.13 -20.23 19.76
CA GLY A 223 -4.14 -20.51 21.20
C GLY A 223 -5.13 -21.61 21.58
N VAL A 224 -6.37 -21.52 21.10
CA VAL A 224 -7.42 -22.50 21.44
C VAL A 224 -7.15 -23.86 20.82
N PHE A 225 -6.76 -23.92 19.56
CA PHE A 225 -6.51 -25.17 18.84
C PHE A 225 -5.07 -25.69 18.96
N ARG A 226 -4.20 -24.98 19.68
CA ARG A 226 -2.75 -25.28 19.78
C ARG A 226 -2.11 -25.56 18.42
N ALA A 227 -2.52 -24.80 17.42
CA ALA A 227 -2.16 -24.97 16.02
C ALA A 227 -1.48 -23.69 15.49
N THR A 228 -0.88 -23.77 14.32
CA THR A 228 -0.22 -22.63 13.67
C THR A 228 -0.98 -22.14 12.42
N TRP A 229 -1.96 -22.94 11.95
CA TRP A 229 -2.68 -22.65 10.71
C TRP A 229 -3.56 -21.38 10.77
N GLY A 230 -4.02 -20.99 11.96
CA GLY A 230 -4.79 -19.76 12.16
C GLY A 230 -4.00 -18.50 11.73
N SER A 231 -2.67 -18.57 11.68
CA SER A 231 -1.82 -17.46 11.21
C SER A 231 -2.07 -17.09 9.74
N ALA A 232 -2.60 -18.00 8.92
CA ALA A 232 -2.99 -17.70 7.55
C ALA A 232 -4.17 -16.71 7.46
N LEU A 233 -5.00 -16.61 8.50
CA LEU A 233 -6.12 -15.67 8.57
C LEU A 233 -5.63 -14.23 8.78
N SER A 234 -4.45 -14.05 9.37
CA SER A 234 -3.84 -12.74 9.56
C SER A 234 -3.19 -12.23 8.28
N PRO A 235 -3.71 -11.14 7.65
CA PRO A 235 -3.13 -10.62 6.42
C PRO A 235 -1.69 -10.13 6.58
N THR A 236 -1.36 -9.59 7.76
CA THR A 236 0.00 -9.14 8.08
C THR A 236 0.96 -10.31 8.20
N TRP A 237 0.57 -11.38 8.88
CA TRP A 237 1.39 -12.57 9.02
C TRP A 237 1.57 -13.29 7.67
N ALA A 238 0.46 -13.46 6.92
CA ALA A 238 0.49 -14.10 5.61
C ALA A 238 1.40 -13.34 4.63
N THR A 239 1.34 -12.01 4.61
CA THR A 239 2.23 -11.19 3.76
C THR A 239 3.68 -11.31 4.20
N ARG A 240 3.97 -11.27 5.50
CA ARG A 240 5.33 -11.49 6.02
C ARG A 240 5.89 -12.85 5.60
N ARG A 241 5.08 -13.92 5.67
CA ARG A 241 5.50 -15.26 5.27
C ARG A 241 5.97 -15.31 3.82
N ILE A 242 5.27 -14.59 2.94
CA ILE A 242 5.66 -14.45 1.54
C ILE A 242 7.00 -13.68 1.43
N TRP A 243 7.17 -12.60 2.19
CA TRP A 243 8.42 -11.81 2.18
C TRP A 243 9.63 -12.63 2.66
N TYR A 244 9.46 -13.45 3.70
CA TYR A 244 10.52 -14.37 4.15
C TYR A 244 11.00 -15.26 3.01
N ALA A 245 10.06 -15.87 2.28
CA ALA A 245 10.38 -16.75 1.16
C ALA A 245 11.04 -16.00 -0.03
N MET A 246 10.54 -14.79 -0.34
CA MET A 246 11.07 -13.99 -1.46
C MET A 246 12.46 -13.43 -1.19
N LEU A 247 12.79 -13.14 0.08
CA LEU A 247 14.10 -12.62 0.50
C LEU A 247 15.08 -13.71 0.91
N GLY A 248 14.69 -15.00 0.82
CA GLY A 248 15.56 -16.13 1.19
C GLY A 248 15.90 -16.18 2.69
N VAL A 249 15.01 -15.68 3.55
CA VAL A 249 15.18 -15.69 5.01
C VAL A 249 14.36 -16.82 5.60
N ASP A 250 14.92 -17.52 6.60
CA ASP A 250 14.22 -18.61 7.28
C ASP A 250 12.97 -18.10 7.99
N PRO A 251 11.80 -18.63 7.62
CA PRO A 251 10.54 -18.17 8.17
C PRO A 251 10.23 -18.83 9.51
N PRO A 252 9.47 -18.15 10.38
CA PRO A 252 8.95 -18.75 11.61
C PRO A 252 8.01 -19.92 11.29
N SER A 253 7.82 -20.82 12.27
CA SER A 253 6.90 -21.96 12.18
C SER A 253 5.47 -21.49 11.87
N GLY A 254 4.81 -22.15 10.91
CA GLY A 254 3.45 -21.78 10.52
C GLY A 254 3.05 -22.26 9.12
N PRO A 255 1.93 -21.74 8.57
CA PRO A 255 1.42 -22.10 7.26
C PRO A 255 2.44 -21.90 6.15
N GLY A 256 2.35 -22.73 5.10
CA GLY A 256 3.18 -22.62 3.91
C GLY A 256 2.89 -21.35 3.09
N VAL A 257 3.82 -21.00 2.20
CA VAL A 257 3.70 -19.81 1.33
C VAL A 257 2.46 -19.90 0.43
N SER A 258 2.18 -21.08 -0.13
CA SER A 258 1.00 -21.31 -1.00
C SER A 258 -0.32 -21.10 -0.23
N GLN A 259 -0.40 -21.57 1.01
CA GLN A 259 -1.57 -21.36 1.87
C GLN A 259 -1.78 -19.88 2.19
N CYS A 260 -0.71 -19.14 2.46
CA CYS A 260 -0.75 -17.71 2.71
C CYS A 260 -1.16 -16.91 1.46
N LEU A 261 -0.63 -17.26 0.28
CA LEU A 261 -1.03 -16.67 -0.99
C LEU A 261 -2.52 -16.92 -1.27
N PHE A 262 -2.98 -18.13 -1.09
CA PHE A 262 -4.40 -18.47 -1.26
C PHE A 262 -5.29 -17.68 -0.32
N ALA A 263 -4.94 -17.60 0.98
CA ALA A 263 -5.69 -16.82 1.96
C ALA A 263 -5.76 -15.33 1.58
N LEU A 264 -4.64 -14.73 1.17
CA LEU A 264 -4.62 -13.33 0.71
C LEU A 264 -5.46 -13.12 -0.55
N LEU A 265 -5.41 -14.03 -1.52
CA LEU A 265 -6.22 -13.97 -2.73
C LEU A 265 -7.72 -14.02 -2.40
N VAL A 266 -8.13 -14.91 -1.49
CA VAL A 266 -9.52 -14.99 -1.04
C VAL A 266 -9.95 -13.68 -0.36
N ILE A 267 -9.13 -13.13 0.54
CA ILE A 267 -9.41 -11.85 1.20
C ILE A 267 -9.54 -10.72 0.16
N MET A 268 -8.60 -10.60 -0.78
CA MET A 268 -8.65 -9.58 -1.82
C MET A 268 -9.88 -9.73 -2.72
N LEU A 269 -10.24 -10.97 -3.10
CA LEU A 269 -11.43 -11.23 -3.90
C LEU A 269 -12.71 -10.81 -3.16
N LEU A 270 -12.83 -11.14 -1.88
CA LEU A 270 -13.96 -10.71 -1.06
C LEU A 270 -14.04 -9.19 -0.97
N LEU A 271 -12.92 -8.49 -0.79
CA LEU A 271 -12.88 -7.02 -0.76
C LEU A 271 -13.31 -6.41 -2.10
N VAL A 272 -12.89 -6.99 -3.23
CA VAL A 272 -13.34 -6.56 -4.58
C VAL A 272 -14.83 -6.75 -4.74
N LEU A 273 -15.38 -7.91 -4.35
CA LEU A 273 -16.83 -8.17 -4.41
C LEU A 273 -17.64 -7.22 -3.52
N VAL A 274 -17.13 -6.92 -2.32
CA VAL A 274 -17.73 -5.95 -1.40
C VAL A 274 -17.75 -4.55 -2.02
N LEU A 275 -16.64 -4.14 -2.63
CA LEU A 275 -16.52 -2.84 -3.30
C LEU A 275 -17.44 -2.75 -4.51
N GLU A 276 -17.48 -3.78 -5.36
CA GLU A 276 -18.34 -3.83 -6.55
C GLU A 276 -19.81 -3.71 -6.18
N ARG A 277 -20.27 -4.47 -5.18
CA ARG A 277 -21.67 -4.41 -4.72
C ARG A 277 -22.09 -3.00 -4.30
N LYS A 278 -21.18 -2.25 -3.65
CA LYS A 278 -21.51 -0.92 -3.15
C LYS A 278 -21.45 0.17 -4.23
N LEU A 279 -20.66 -0.02 -5.27
CA LEU A 279 -20.56 0.92 -6.39
C LEU A 279 -21.65 0.70 -7.47
N ARG A 280 -22.55 -0.28 -7.31
CA ARG A 280 -23.72 -0.42 -8.19
C ARG A 280 -24.64 0.78 -8.03
N PRO A 281 -25.09 1.44 -9.12
CA PRO A 281 -26.08 2.49 -8.99
C PRO A 281 -27.38 1.87 -8.48
N VAL A 282 -28.01 2.54 -7.55
CA VAL A 282 -29.42 2.32 -7.26
C VAL A 282 -30.18 2.91 -8.45
N GLU A 283 -30.74 2.06 -9.31
CA GLU A 283 -31.73 2.50 -10.30
C GLU A 283 -32.94 2.98 -9.51
N ILE A 284 -33.12 4.29 -9.47
CA ILE A 284 -34.36 4.87 -8.97
C ILE A 284 -35.38 4.66 -10.09
N ILE A 285 -35.99 3.48 -10.08
CA ILE A 285 -37.23 3.27 -10.85
C ILE A 285 -38.30 4.07 -10.10
N LYS A 286 -38.65 5.24 -10.64
CA LYS A 286 -39.87 5.94 -10.30
C LYS A 286 -40.98 5.45 -11.20
#